data_7ae4e075a05cb0c0c9297419b8d76974
#
_entry.id   7ae4e075a05cb0c0c9297419b8d76974
#
_cell.length_a   1.000
_cell.length_b   1.000
_cell.length_c   1.000
_cell.angle_alpha   90.00
_cell.angle_beta   90.00
_cell.angle_gamma   90.00
#
_symmetry.space_group_name_H-M   'P 1'
#
loop_
_entity.id
_entity.type
_entity.pdbx_description
1 polymer ?
#
loop_
_entity_poly.entity_id
_entity_poly.type
_entity_poly.pdbx_seq_one_letter_code
_entity_poly.pdbx_strand_id
1 'polypeptide(L)'
;EKDANGPPAGAPINIEIEGPDYAELILVAEKMREFINTKNIAGIDELKIDVNKSKPSMQVEIDRQKAGELGVSAGQVGQILRNSIFGSKAGIYKENGDDYDIYVRFNKEDRYSTSALFDQNIIFRDAASGKIKEIPISVIATQKNSSGFSAIKHKDSKRVVTIYSALAPGYTDAGVIVSNIRNEMKNFEELPSDIKIDYTGQIEEQEKQMSFLLGAFF
;
A
#
# COMPACT_ATOMS: atom_id res chain seq x y z
N GLU A 1 18.54 -23.50 1.84
CA GLU A 1 18.74 -22.05 1.88
C GLU A 1 20.14 -21.78 1.38
N LYS A 2 20.26 -21.13 0.22
CA LYS A 2 21.54 -20.60 -0.24
C LYS A 2 21.63 -19.16 0.23
N ASP A 3 22.50 -18.91 1.19
CA ASP A 3 22.94 -17.56 1.52
C ASP A 3 23.66 -16.98 0.29
N ALA A 4 22.95 -16.12 -0.43
CA ALA A 4 23.55 -15.33 -1.50
C ALA A 4 24.38 -14.22 -0.85
N ASN A 5 25.69 -14.40 -0.77
CA ASN A 5 26.66 -13.34 -0.44
C ASN A 5 26.78 -12.36 -1.62
N GLY A 6 25.77 -11.50 -1.78
CA GLY A 6 25.75 -10.42 -2.77
C GLY A 6 24.69 -9.40 -2.37
N PRO A 7 24.70 -8.17 -2.93
CA PRO A 7 23.59 -7.25 -2.73
C PRO A 7 22.29 -7.97 -3.15
N PRO A 8 21.13 -7.69 -2.50
CA PRO A 8 19.89 -8.38 -2.79
C PRO A 8 19.55 -8.20 -4.27
N ALA A 9 19.92 -9.18 -5.07
CA ALA A 9 19.53 -9.23 -6.47
C ALA A 9 18.01 -9.32 -6.50
N GLY A 10 17.36 -8.46 -7.27
CA GLY A 10 15.92 -8.53 -7.50
C GLY A 10 15.53 -9.91 -8.05
N ALA A 11 14.25 -10.19 -8.15
CA ALA A 11 13.77 -11.40 -8.79
C ALA A 11 14.42 -11.57 -10.17
N PRO A 12 14.68 -12.80 -10.64
CA PRO A 12 15.34 -13.03 -11.95
C PRO A 12 14.58 -12.38 -13.10
N ILE A 13 13.27 -12.39 -13.06
CA ILE A 13 12.38 -11.64 -13.97
C ILE A 13 11.83 -10.46 -13.18
N ASN A 14 12.16 -9.25 -13.62
CA ASN A 14 11.77 -8.01 -12.95
C ASN A 14 11.45 -6.93 -13.98
N ILE A 15 10.22 -6.44 -13.96
CA ILE A 15 9.71 -5.44 -14.91
C ILE A 15 9.20 -4.27 -14.08
N GLU A 16 9.87 -3.15 -14.18
CA GLU A 16 9.52 -1.91 -13.48
C GLU A 16 8.70 -1.00 -14.40
N ILE A 17 7.60 -0.50 -13.87
CA ILE A 17 6.66 0.37 -14.56
C ILE A 17 6.65 1.71 -13.82
N GLU A 18 7.12 2.75 -14.49
CA GLU A 18 7.26 4.09 -13.93
C GLU A 18 6.23 5.05 -14.52
N GLY A 19 5.66 5.93 -13.69
CA GLY A 19 4.73 6.97 -14.16
C GLY A 19 4.25 7.90 -13.04
N PRO A 20 3.47 8.93 -13.39
CA PRO A 20 3.06 9.97 -12.45
C PRO A 20 1.93 9.55 -11.52
N ASP A 21 1.01 8.68 -11.97
CA ASP A 21 -0.15 8.23 -11.18
C ASP A 21 0.00 6.79 -10.74
N TYR A 22 0.06 6.57 -9.43
CA TYR A 22 0.27 5.23 -8.85
C TYR A 22 -0.92 4.29 -9.06
N ALA A 23 -2.15 4.81 -9.09
CA ALA A 23 -3.34 3.99 -9.32
C ALA A 23 -3.38 3.51 -10.78
N GLU A 24 -3.01 4.37 -11.72
CA GLU A 24 -2.88 4.03 -13.14
C GLU A 24 -1.77 3.00 -13.37
N LEU A 25 -0.59 3.19 -12.71
CA LEU A 25 0.51 2.20 -12.76
C LEU A 25 0.05 0.80 -12.36
N ILE A 26 -0.79 0.69 -11.32
CA ILE A 26 -1.31 -0.59 -10.87
C ILE A 26 -2.23 -1.22 -11.91
N LEU A 27 -3.13 -0.43 -12.50
CA LEU A 27 -4.04 -0.91 -13.54
C LEU A 27 -3.27 -1.40 -14.77
N VAL A 28 -2.25 -0.65 -15.20
CA VAL A 28 -1.37 -1.03 -16.30
C VAL A 28 -0.59 -2.30 -15.95
N ALA A 29 -0.02 -2.39 -14.73
CA ALA A 29 0.68 -3.59 -14.30
C ALA A 29 -0.20 -4.84 -14.29
N GLU A 30 -1.47 -4.72 -13.89
CA GLU A 30 -2.41 -5.84 -13.94
C GLU A 30 -2.71 -6.29 -15.37
N LYS A 31 -2.97 -5.34 -16.26
CA LYS A 31 -3.19 -5.64 -17.68
C LYS A 31 -1.95 -6.26 -18.34
N MET A 32 -0.76 -5.72 -18.05
CA MET A 32 0.50 -6.29 -18.54
C MET A 32 0.71 -7.72 -18.04
N ARG A 33 0.50 -7.96 -16.73
CA ARG A 33 0.59 -9.31 -16.15
C ARG A 33 -0.37 -10.27 -16.83
N GLU A 34 -1.63 -9.86 -17.02
CA GLU A 34 -2.63 -10.67 -17.70
C GLU A 34 -2.22 -10.95 -19.15
N PHE A 35 -1.80 -9.91 -19.89
CA PHE A 35 -1.31 -10.05 -21.25
C PHE A 35 -0.15 -11.04 -21.36
N ILE A 36 0.89 -10.90 -20.52
CA ILE A 36 2.03 -11.82 -20.53
C ILE A 36 1.59 -13.26 -20.20
N ASN A 37 0.67 -13.43 -19.25
CA ASN A 37 0.14 -14.76 -18.91
C ASN A 37 -0.60 -15.41 -20.09
N THR A 38 -1.34 -14.64 -20.92
CA THR A 38 -2.01 -15.20 -22.11
C THR A 38 -1.02 -15.72 -23.16
N LYS A 39 0.23 -15.23 -23.16
CA LYS A 39 1.27 -15.65 -24.10
C LYS A 39 1.94 -16.96 -23.73
N ASN A 40 1.69 -17.48 -22.51
CA ASN A 40 2.24 -18.75 -22.02
C ASN A 40 3.75 -18.89 -22.27
N ILE A 41 4.53 -17.84 -21.95
CA ILE A 41 5.98 -17.83 -22.16
C ILE A 41 6.64 -18.85 -21.24
N ALA A 42 7.34 -19.82 -21.81
CA ALA A 42 8.00 -20.87 -21.06
C ALA A 42 9.12 -20.29 -20.16
N GLY A 43 9.23 -20.84 -18.95
CA GLY A 43 10.26 -20.44 -17.97
C GLY A 43 9.82 -19.41 -16.96
N ILE A 44 8.62 -18.85 -17.06
CA ILE A 44 7.99 -18.03 -16.04
C ILE A 44 7.30 -18.96 -15.03
N ASP A 45 7.58 -18.80 -13.73
CA ASP A 45 6.87 -19.54 -12.67
C ASP A 45 5.50 -18.91 -12.43
N GLU A 46 5.44 -17.82 -11.68
CA GLU A 46 4.22 -17.06 -11.40
C GLU A 46 4.53 -15.56 -11.42
N LEU A 47 3.84 -14.80 -12.28
CA LEU A 47 3.95 -13.34 -12.31
C LEU A 47 3.18 -12.72 -11.15
N LYS A 48 3.89 -12.00 -10.29
CA LYS A 48 3.37 -11.25 -9.16
C LYS A 48 3.58 -9.76 -9.35
N ILE A 49 2.68 -8.97 -8.78
CA ILE A 49 2.82 -7.52 -8.75
C ILE A 49 3.19 -7.12 -7.32
N ASP A 50 4.22 -6.30 -7.18
CA ASP A 50 4.72 -5.80 -5.89
C ASP A 50 3.83 -4.65 -5.36
N VAL A 51 2.54 -4.89 -5.31
CA VAL A 51 1.54 -3.97 -4.78
C VAL A 51 0.63 -4.71 -3.84
N ASN A 52 0.64 -4.31 -2.60
CA ASN A 52 -0.32 -4.84 -1.63
C ASN A 52 -1.63 -4.04 -1.68
N LYS A 53 -2.56 -4.44 -2.55
CA LYS A 53 -3.89 -3.85 -2.70
C LYS A 53 -4.85 -4.16 -1.55
N SER A 54 -4.47 -5.04 -0.64
CA SER A 54 -5.43 -5.79 0.18
C SER A 54 -5.61 -5.26 1.60
N LYS A 55 -5.18 -4.04 1.93
CA LYS A 55 -5.54 -3.48 3.23
C LYS A 55 -6.84 -2.70 3.11
N PRO A 56 -7.99 -3.30 3.48
CA PRO A 56 -9.20 -2.52 3.61
C PRO A 56 -8.93 -1.41 4.63
N SER A 57 -9.20 -0.19 4.25
CA SER A 57 -9.10 0.99 5.11
C SER A 57 -10.46 1.67 5.20
N MET A 58 -10.78 2.13 6.39
CA MET A 58 -11.93 2.96 6.62
C MET A 58 -11.46 4.41 6.74
N GLN A 59 -11.84 5.24 5.79
CA GLN A 59 -11.65 6.68 5.86
C GLN A 59 -12.85 7.31 6.56
N VAL A 60 -12.58 8.23 7.47
CA VAL A 60 -13.60 9.04 8.13
C VAL A 60 -13.52 10.44 7.54
N GLU A 61 -14.54 10.81 6.76
CA GLU A 61 -14.66 12.15 6.19
C GLU A 61 -15.47 13.01 7.15
N ILE A 62 -14.87 14.12 7.60
CA ILE A 62 -15.51 15.06 8.54
C ILE A 62 -15.94 16.30 7.79
N ASP A 63 -17.24 16.62 7.90
CA ASP A 63 -17.78 17.89 7.45
C ASP A 63 -17.29 19.01 8.38
N ARG A 64 -16.24 19.70 7.95
CA ARG A 64 -15.56 20.74 8.76
C ARG A 64 -16.46 21.97 8.99
N GLN A 65 -17.32 22.30 8.03
CA GLN A 65 -18.23 23.42 8.17
C GLN A 65 -19.26 23.12 9.26
N LYS A 66 -19.93 21.99 9.15
CA LYS A 66 -20.95 21.55 10.11
C LYS A 66 -20.37 21.32 11.51
N ALA A 67 -19.16 20.72 11.58
CA ALA A 67 -18.45 20.55 12.84
C ALA A 67 -18.16 21.91 13.50
N GLY A 68 -17.68 22.89 12.71
CA GLY A 68 -17.43 24.26 13.18
C GLY A 68 -18.69 24.98 13.69
N GLU A 69 -19.82 24.88 12.97
CA GLU A 69 -21.12 25.44 13.40
C GLU A 69 -21.60 24.83 14.72
N LEU A 70 -21.33 23.56 14.94
CA LEU A 70 -21.68 22.84 16.17
C LEU A 70 -20.63 23.02 17.29
N GLY A 71 -19.48 23.62 17.00
CA GLY A 71 -18.41 23.84 17.98
C GLY A 71 -17.53 22.62 18.25
N VAL A 72 -17.50 21.65 17.33
CA VAL A 72 -16.70 20.42 17.42
C VAL A 72 -15.49 20.50 16.52
N SER A 73 -14.32 20.10 17.00
CA SER A 73 -13.12 19.98 16.19
C SER A 73 -12.94 18.58 15.58
N ALA A 74 -12.33 18.51 14.40
CA ALA A 74 -11.97 17.22 13.78
C ALA A 74 -11.04 16.39 14.69
N GLY A 75 -10.21 17.04 15.50
CA GLY A 75 -9.34 16.37 16.46
C GLY A 75 -10.11 15.63 17.57
N GLN A 76 -11.21 16.23 18.06
CA GLN A 76 -12.09 15.56 19.05
C GLN A 76 -12.71 14.30 18.47
N VAL A 77 -13.23 14.35 17.24
CA VAL A 77 -13.78 13.18 16.54
C VAL A 77 -12.72 12.09 16.42
N GLY A 78 -11.54 12.44 15.92
CA GLY A 78 -10.45 11.50 15.75
C GLY A 78 -9.98 10.86 17.06
N GLN A 79 -9.92 11.64 18.15
CA GLN A 79 -9.53 11.13 19.46
C GLN A 79 -10.56 10.16 20.04
N ILE A 80 -11.86 10.44 19.89
CA ILE A 80 -12.93 9.55 20.37
C ILE A 80 -12.87 8.23 19.61
N LEU A 81 -12.84 8.25 18.28
CA LEU A 81 -12.75 7.05 17.47
C LEU A 81 -11.48 6.23 17.79
N ARG A 82 -10.34 6.91 17.94
CA ARG A 82 -9.08 6.26 18.33
C ARG A 82 -9.19 5.57 19.68
N ASN A 83 -9.75 6.23 20.69
CA ASN A 83 -9.90 5.67 22.03
C ASN A 83 -10.86 4.47 22.03
N SER A 84 -11.92 4.53 21.23
CA SER A 84 -12.89 3.45 21.13
C SER A 84 -12.31 2.21 20.48
N ILE A 85 -11.50 2.38 19.42
CA ILE A 85 -10.93 1.28 18.65
C ILE A 85 -9.67 0.71 19.32
N PHE A 86 -8.69 1.57 19.64
CA PHE A 86 -7.39 1.15 20.15
C PHE A 86 -7.31 1.16 21.69
N GLY A 87 -8.14 1.96 22.31
CA GLY A 87 -8.14 2.18 23.75
C GLY A 87 -7.32 3.37 24.20
N SER A 88 -7.58 3.78 25.43
CA SER A 88 -6.85 4.79 26.16
C SER A 88 -6.29 4.20 27.44
N LYS A 89 -5.04 4.49 27.76
CA LYS A 89 -4.43 4.07 29.03
C LYS A 89 -5.11 4.84 30.18
N ALA A 90 -5.82 4.11 31.04
CA ALA A 90 -6.54 4.67 32.17
C ALA A 90 -5.70 4.73 33.45
N GLY A 91 -4.69 3.85 33.57
CA GLY A 91 -3.84 3.79 34.75
C GLY A 91 -2.87 2.62 34.72
N ILE A 92 -2.28 2.37 35.87
CA ILE A 92 -1.36 1.24 36.10
C ILE A 92 -1.87 0.49 37.32
N TYR A 93 -1.98 -0.82 37.20
CA TYR A 93 -2.21 -1.72 38.31
C TYR A 93 -0.89 -2.35 38.73
N LYS A 94 -0.58 -2.29 40.03
CA LYS A 94 0.65 -2.85 40.59
C LYS A 94 0.36 -4.13 41.35
N GLU A 95 1.02 -5.22 41.00
CA GLU A 95 0.90 -6.51 41.67
C GLU A 95 2.26 -7.19 41.74
N ASN A 96 2.63 -7.65 42.95
CA ASN A 96 3.88 -8.39 43.22
C ASN A 96 5.17 -7.72 42.73
N GLY A 97 5.18 -6.38 42.60
CA GLY A 97 6.32 -5.60 42.09
C GLY A 97 6.31 -5.33 40.58
N ASP A 98 5.35 -5.90 39.85
CA ASP A 98 5.16 -5.66 38.43
C ASP A 98 4.09 -4.61 38.18
N ASP A 99 4.27 -3.85 37.09
CA ASP A 99 3.38 -2.80 36.64
C ASP A 99 2.55 -3.29 35.44
N TYR A 100 1.23 -3.28 35.56
CA TYR A 100 0.28 -3.67 34.50
C TYR A 100 -0.49 -2.45 34.00
N ASP A 101 -0.38 -2.14 32.70
CA ASP A 101 -1.10 -1.05 32.09
C ASP A 101 -2.59 -1.38 31.95
N ILE A 102 -3.45 -0.51 32.45
CA ILE A 102 -4.90 -0.61 32.30
C ILE A 102 -5.33 0.17 31.06
N TYR A 103 -5.92 -0.52 30.08
CA TYR A 103 -6.50 0.09 28.88
C TYR A 103 -8.01 -0.02 28.89
N VAL A 104 -8.69 1.11 28.63
CA VAL A 104 -10.14 1.17 28.42
C VAL A 104 -10.43 1.35 26.94
N ARG A 105 -11.23 0.48 26.37
CA ARG A 105 -11.65 0.49 24.96
C ARG A 105 -13.01 -0.18 24.82
N PHE A 106 -13.65 -0.01 23.65
CA PHE A 106 -14.85 -0.76 23.35
C PHE A 106 -14.60 -2.28 23.36
N ASN A 107 -15.66 -3.05 23.63
CA ASN A 107 -15.61 -4.50 23.48
C ASN A 107 -15.30 -4.89 22.02
N LYS A 108 -15.04 -6.16 21.77
CA LYS A 108 -14.63 -6.62 20.43
C LYS A 108 -15.72 -6.41 19.38
N GLU A 109 -16.98 -6.62 19.73
CA GLU A 109 -18.11 -6.53 18.80
C GLU A 109 -18.35 -5.08 18.37
N ASP A 110 -18.38 -4.15 19.32
CA ASP A 110 -18.60 -2.72 19.04
C ASP A 110 -17.44 -2.07 18.27
N ARG A 111 -16.20 -2.52 18.48
CA ARG A 111 -15.04 -2.01 17.73
C ARG A 111 -15.09 -2.32 16.23
N TYR A 112 -15.76 -3.41 15.86
CA TYR A 112 -15.92 -3.80 14.44
C TYR A 112 -17.29 -3.40 13.87
N SER A 113 -18.14 -2.79 14.69
CA SER A 113 -19.43 -2.24 14.27
C SER A 113 -19.29 -0.76 13.91
N THR A 114 -19.48 -0.46 12.62
CA THR A 114 -19.43 0.93 12.15
C THR A 114 -20.50 1.78 12.82
N SER A 115 -21.72 1.25 12.98
CA SER A 115 -22.80 1.97 13.65
C SER A 115 -22.43 2.30 15.09
N ALA A 116 -21.92 1.34 15.87
CA ALA A 116 -21.51 1.59 17.25
C ALA A 116 -20.40 2.65 17.36
N LEU A 117 -19.50 2.74 16.36
CA LEU A 117 -18.45 3.75 16.31
C LEU A 117 -19.00 5.15 15.98
N PHE A 118 -19.97 5.27 15.08
CA PHE A 118 -20.50 6.56 14.61
C PHE A 118 -21.68 7.07 15.41
N ASP A 119 -22.37 6.18 16.14
CA ASP A 119 -23.48 6.56 17.06
C ASP A 119 -22.98 7.09 18.40
N GLN A 120 -21.67 7.10 18.64
CA GLN A 120 -21.07 7.70 19.83
C GLN A 120 -21.33 9.20 19.88
N ASN A 121 -21.63 9.72 21.07
CA ASN A 121 -21.78 11.14 21.30
C ASN A 121 -20.43 11.80 21.64
N ILE A 122 -20.18 12.92 20.99
CA ILE A 122 -19.15 13.86 21.38
C ILE A 122 -19.73 14.75 22.46
N ILE A 123 -19.19 14.66 23.67
CA ILE A 123 -19.64 15.46 24.81
C ILE A 123 -18.61 16.56 25.05
N PHE A 124 -19.05 17.82 24.99
CA PHE A 124 -18.18 18.96 25.23
C PHE A 124 -18.93 20.12 25.83
N ARG A 125 -18.19 21.04 26.45
CA ARG A 125 -18.76 22.30 26.94
C ARG A 125 -18.70 23.35 25.84
N ASP A 126 -19.83 23.87 25.43
CA ASP A 126 -19.96 24.97 24.49
C ASP A 126 -19.33 26.25 25.10
N ALA A 127 -18.32 26.79 24.44
CA ALA A 127 -17.61 27.98 24.94
C ALA A 127 -18.49 29.24 24.97
N ALA A 128 -19.49 29.34 24.10
CA ALA A 128 -20.38 30.51 24.02
C ALA A 128 -21.48 30.49 25.07
N SER A 129 -22.09 29.33 25.31
CA SER A 129 -23.21 29.19 26.23
C SER A 129 -22.84 28.60 27.60
N GLY A 130 -21.66 28.03 27.74
CA GLY A 130 -21.20 27.30 28.92
C GLY A 130 -21.93 25.98 29.18
N LYS A 131 -22.90 25.60 28.33
CA LYS A 131 -23.71 24.39 28.45
C LYS A 131 -22.99 23.17 27.91
N ILE A 132 -23.29 22.00 28.46
CA ILE A 132 -22.85 20.72 27.91
C ILE A 132 -23.70 20.42 26.69
N LYS A 133 -23.03 20.10 25.57
CA LYS A 133 -23.63 19.63 24.32
C LYS A 133 -23.22 18.19 24.05
N GLU A 134 -24.13 17.43 23.48
CA GLU A 134 -23.90 16.07 23.01
C GLU A 134 -24.28 15.99 21.54
N ILE A 135 -23.35 15.54 20.70
CA ILE A 135 -23.52 15.47 19.25
C ILE A 135 -23.04 14.10 18.77
N PRO A 136 -23.89 13.28 18.15
CA PRO A 136 -23.46 12.02 17.55
C PRO A 136 -22.42 12.26 16.46
N ILE A 137 -21.38 11.42 16.39
CA ILE A 137 -20.34 11.50 15.36
C ILE A 137 -20.97 11.41 13.96
N SER A 138 -22.00 10.58 13.77
CA SER A 138 -22.73 10.41 12.51
C SER A 138 -23.36 11.70 11.95
N VAL A 139 -23.56 12.72 12.78
CA VAL A 139 -24.07 14.03 12.34
C VAL A 139 -23.03 14.81 11.53
N ILE A 140 -21.75 14.66 11.87
CA ILE A 140 -20.64 15.48 11.34
C ILE A 140 -19.58 14.67 10.60
N ALA A 141 -19.67 13.35 10.61
CA ALA A 141 -18.69 12.48 9.96
C ALA A 141 -19.37 11.33 9.22
N THR A 142 -18.82 10.98 8.08
CA THR A 142 -19.27 9.87 7.24
C THR A 142 -18.14 8.87 7.04
N GLN A 143 -18.50 7.60 6.86
CA GLN A 143 -17.55 6.55 6.54
C GLN A 143 -17.44 6.37 5.04
N LYS A 144 -16.20 6.20 4.57
CA LYS A 144 -15.88 5.75 3.22
C LYS A 144 -14.95 4.55 3.28
N ASN A 145 -15.42 3.43 2.76
CA ASN A 145 -14.55 2.26 2.62
C ASN A 145 -13.60 2.50 1.45
N SER A 146 -12.32 2.39 1.71
CA SER A 146 -11.26 2.54 0.73
C SER A 146 -10.32 1.36 0.82
N SER A 147 -9.74 0.96 -0.29
CA SER A 147 -8.57 0.09 -0.29
C SER A 147 -7.33 0.98 -0.33
N GLY A 148 -6.64 1.07 0.79
CA GLY A 148 -5.38 1.81 0.87
C GLY A 148 -4.21 0.97 0.35
N PHE A 149 -3.24 1.64 -0.25
CA PHE A 149 -1.95 1.03 -0.54
C PHE A 149 -1.11 1.02 0.74
N SER A 150 -0.48 -0.10 1.06
CA SER A 150 0.35 -0.20 2.27
C SER A 150 1.67 0.58 2.14
N ALA A 151 2.18 0.72 0.90
CA ALA A 151 3.37 1.50 0.57
C ALA A 151 3.32 1.91 -0.91
N ILE A 152 3.85 3.09 -1.22
CA ILE A 152 4.11 3.55 -2.58
C ILE A 152 5.62 3.55 -2.75
N LYS A 153 6.13 2.71 -3.66
CA LYS A 153 7.55 2.66 -3.95
C LYS A 153 7.96 3.77 -4.91
N HIS A 154 9.14 4.31 -4.66
CA HIS A 154 9.77 5.30 -5.54
C HIS A 154 11.18 4.83 -5.91
N LYS A 155 11.54 5.02 -7.17
CA LYS A 155 12.89 4.87 -7.70
C LYS A 155 13.21 6.15 -8.46
N ASP A 156 14.36 6.77 -8.19
CA ASP A 156 14.80 8.03 -8.81
C ASP A 156 13.71 9.14 -8.77
N SER A 157 13.04 9.25 -7.63
CA SER A 157 11.94 10.20 -7.38
C SER A 157 10.65 9.96 -8.19
N LYS A 158 10.54 8.87 -8.93
CA LYS A 158 9.34 8.45 -9.65
C LYS A 158 8.63 7.32 -8.93
N ARG A 159 7.30 7.26 -9.05
CA ARG A 159 6.53 6.12 -8.55
C ARG A 159 6.77 4.91 -9.43
N VAL A 160 6.96 3.76 -8.81
CA VAL A 160 7.26 2.50 -9.49
C VAL A 160 6.35 1.39 -8.98
N VAL A 161 5.84 0.61 -9.92
CA VAL A 161 5.19 -0.68 -9.68
C VAL A 161 6.00 -1.76 -10.39
N THR A 162 6.25 -2.86 -9.72
CA THR A 162 7.09 -3.94 -10.24
C THR A 162 6.27 -5.20 -10.47
N ILE A 163 6.38 -5.77 -11.67
CA ILE A 163 5.96 -7.13 -11.99
C ILE A 163 7.20 -8.02 -11.88
N TYR A 164 7.12 -9.09 -11.12
CA TYR A 164 8.27 -9.97 -10.90
C TYR A 164 7.86 -11.45 -10.89
N SER A 165 8.82 -12.31 -11.20
CA SER A 165 8.67 -13.76 -11.12
C SER A 165 9.98 -14.45 -10.84
N ALA A 166 9.92 -15.63 -10.22
CA ALA A 166 10.98 -16.60 -10.22
C ALA A 166 11.05 -17.32 -11.59
N LEU A 167 12.14 -18.04 -11.84
CA LEU A 167 12.22 -18.95 -12.98
C LEU A 167 11.50 -20.26 -12.64
N ALA A 168 10.78 -20.78 -13.61
CA ALA A 168 10.17 -22.11 -13.49
C ALA A 168 11.26 -23.20 -13.33
N PRO A 169 10.95 -24.32 -12.64
CA PRO A 169 11.90 -25.42 -12.49
C PRO A 169 12.49 -25.89 -13.83
N GLY A 170 13.82 -26.02 -13.88
CA GLY A 170 14.55 -26.43 -15.09
C GLY A 170 15.02 -25.27 -15.98
N TYR A 171 14.66 -24.03 -15.68
CA TYR A 171 15.12 -22.85 -16.39
C TYR A 171 16.18 -22.11 -15.56
N THR A 172 17.25 -21.68 -16.20
CA THR A 172 18.39 -21.00 -15.54
C THR A 172 18.73 -19.65 -16.16
N ASP A 173 18.23 -19.38 -17.38
CA ASP A 173 18.53 -18.17 -18.14
C ASP A 173 17.35 -17.20 -18.14
N ALA A 174 17.40 -16.22 -17.26
CA ALA A 174 16.41 -15.14 -17.20
C ALA A 174 16.46 -14.23 -18.44
N GLY A 175 17.63 -14.11 -19.08
CA GLY A 175 17.85 -13.23 -20.23
C GLY A 175 17.00 -13.61 -21.44
N VAL A 176 16.95 -14.90 -21.75
CA VAL A 176 16.12 -15.42 -22.85
C VAL A 176 14.64 -15.17 -22.57
N ILE A 177 14.20 -15.43 -21.34
CA ILE A 177 12.78 -15.28 -20.96
C ILE A 177 12.36 -13.82 -21.03
N VAL A 178 13.16 -12.89 -20.49
CA VAL A 178 12.84 -11.47 -20.55
C VAL A 178 12.92 -10.93 -21.98
N SER A 179 13.81 -11.43 -22.81
CA SER A 179 13.83 -11.08 -24.23
C SER A 179 12.54 -11.52 -24.94
N ASN A 180 12.01 -12.69 -24.61
CA ASN A 180 10.71 -13.15 -25.11
C ASN A 180 9.57 -12.27 -24.61
N ILE A 181 9.55 -11.91 -23.32
CA ILE A 181 8.58 -10.98 -22.75
C ILE A 181 8.64 -9.64 -23.49
N ARG A 182 9.86 -9.08 -23.65
CA ARG A 182 10.08 -7.79 -24.34
C ARG A 182 9.56 -7.82 -25.78
N ASN A 183 9.73 -8.93 -26.49
CA ASN A 183 9.21 -9.09 -27.85
C ASN A 183 7.69 -9.17 -27.92
N GLU A 184 7.05 -9.91 -27.00
CA GLU A 184 5.59 -9.97 -26.91
C GLU A 184 5.00 -8.63 -26.50
N MET A 185 5.64 -7.91 -25.58
CA MET A 185 5.21 -6.59 -25.12
C MET A 185 5.18 -5.51 -26.21
N LYS A 186 5.87 -5.69 -27.35
CA LYS A 186 5.73 -4.79 -28.51
C LYS A 186 4.31 -4.76 -29.09
N ASN A 187 3.55 -5.83 -28.85
CA ASN A 187 2.15 -5.97 -29.27
C ASN A 187 1.14 -5.54 -28.20
N PHE A 188 1.62 -4.97 -27.09
CA PHE A 188 0.76 -4.46 -26.04
C PHE A 188 0.36 -3.01 -26.33
N GLU A 189 -0.90 -2.82 -26.78
CA GLU A 189 -1.41 -1.54 -27.25
C GLU A 189 -1.92 -0.61 -26.13
N GLU A 190 -2.09 -1.13 -24.91
CA GLU A 190 -2.70 -0.41 -23.78
C GLU A 190 -1.70 0.34 -22.91
N LEU A 191 -0.52 0.67 -23.42
CA LEU A 191 0.50 1.42 -22.68
C LEU A 191 0.31 2.92 -22.86
N PRO A 192 -0.03 3.68 -21.80
CA PRO A 192 -0.06 5.14 -21.84
C PRO A 192 1.30 5.75 -22.16
N SER A 193 1.32 6.88 -22.84
CA SER A 193 2.55 7.53 -23.31
C SER A 193 3.44 8.11 -22.21
N ASP A 194 2.89 8.33 -21.03
CA ASP A 194 3.57 8.86 -19.84
C ASP A 194 4.09 7.75 -18.90
N ILE A 195 3.84 6.48 -19.26
CA ILE A 195 4.33 5.30 -18.54
C ILE A 195 5.53 4.71 -19.25
N LYS A 196 6.61 4.50 -18.48
CA LYS A 196 7.84 3.87 -18.94
C LYS A 196 7.96 2.46 -18.35
N ILE A 197 8.46 1.54 -19.18
CA ILE A 197 8.75 0.16 -18.76
C ILE A 197 10.27 -0.04 -18.82
N ASP A 198 10.84 -0.47 -17.70
CA ASP A 198 12.23 -0.86 -17.59
C ASP A 198 12.33 -2.33 -17.15
N TYR A 199 13.20 -3.08 -17.83
CA TYR A 199 13.49 -4.47 -17.50
C TYR A 199 14.76 -4.51 -16.67
N THR A 200 14.63 -4.89 -15.40
CA THR A 200 15.69 -4.83 -14.39
C THR A 200 16.03 -6.22 -13.84
N GLY A 201 16.81 -6.30 -12.78
CA GLY A 201 17.24 -7.56 -12.19
C GLY A 201 18.53 -8.10 -12.81
N GLN A 202 18.64 -9.41 -13.00
CA GLN A 202 19.88 -10.04 -13.50
C GLN A 202 20.31 -9.51 -14.87
N ILE A 203 19.38 -9.07 -15.70
CA ILE A 203 19.69 -8.56 -17.04
C ILE A 203 20.32 -7.20 -16.99
N GLU A 204 19.85 -6.31 -16.14
CA GLU A 204 20.45 -4.98 -15.97
C GLU A 204 21.93 -5.07 -15.56
N GLU A 205 22.24 -6.00 -14.65
CA GLU A 205 23.62 -6.24 -14.23
C GLU A 205 24.47 -6.81 -15.36
N GLN A 206 23.94 -7.75 -16.15
CA GLN A 206 24.63 -8.30 -17.31
C GLN A 206 24.87 -7.25 -18.41
N GLU A 207 23.86 -6.43 -18.73
CA GLU A 207 23.99 -5.35 -19.72
C GLU A 207 25.02 -4.30 -19.26
N LYS A 208 25.02 -3.93 -17.97
CA LYS A 208 26.02 -3.01 -17.39
C LYS A 208 27.43 -3.60 -17.45
N GLN A 209 27.58 -4.88 -17.10
CA GLN A 209 28.90 -5.57 -17.19
C GLN A 209 29.38 -5.68 -18.64
N MET A 210 28.48 -6.00 -19.57
CA MET A 210 28.82 -6.08 -20.99
C MET A 210 29.22 -4.71 -21.55
N SER A 211 28.49 -3.66 -21.23
CA SER A 211 28.81 -2.29 -21.65
C SER A 211 30.14 -1.81 -21.07
N PHE A 212 30.44 -2.16 -19.82
CA PHE A 212 31.74 -1.87 -19.19
C PHE A 212 32.86 -2.59 -19.88
N LEU A 213 32.71 -3.89 -20.19
CA LEU A 213 33.73 -4.67 -20.90
C LEU A 213 33.99 -4.13 -22.31
N LEU A 214 32.91 -3.79 -23.05
CA LEU A 214 33.05 -3.17 -24.37
C LEU A 214 33.78 -1.81 -24.30
N GLY A 215 33.44 -0.98 -23.29
CA GLY A 215 34.13 0.30 -23.07
C GLY A 215 35.56 0.20 -22.59
N ALA A 216 35.98 -0.95 -22.02
CA ALA A 216 37.33 -1.20 -21.57
C ALA A 216 38.21 -1.77 -22.68
N PHE A 217 37.62 -2.28 -23.79
CA PHE A 217 38.34 -2.83 -24.94
C PHE A 217 38.54 -1.82 -26.09
N PHE A 218 37.92 -0.63 -25.98
CA PHE A 218 38.14 0.50 -26.89
C PHE A 218 38.77 1.68 -26.15
#